data_af2fa7156380d14b7d76ff369932caa7
#
_entry.id   af2fa7156380d14b7d76ff369932caa7
#
_cell.length_a   1.000
_cell.length_b   1.000
_cell.length_c   1.000
_cell.angle_alpha   90.00
_cell.angle_beta   90.00
_cell.angle_gamma   90.00
#
_symmetry.space_group_name_H-M   'P 1'
#
loop_
_entity.id
_entity.type
_entity.pdbx_description
1 polymer ?
#
loop_
_entity_poly.entity_id
_entity_poly.type
_entity_poly.pdbx_seq_one_letter_code
_entity_poly.pdbx_strand_id
1 'polypeptide(L)'
;MRKNIEISEEKMNEFLEQFYGYFENGYVFEEFLKVYLEKIGLDEVIVTQRSSDGGIDLEAIRYGVGGLAGADSVEYYVQAKRNKPGTIEKVRALRGVMPSGSKGIFVTTAGYSKKTQEFVNTDPSRPIILIDGKALVESCIDNEIGFIFTPVFSKDAMDALKDSSDDLPQGKSDTTVSGDVKLIVDKQISANDIRARILRLPKAITNMLSEDTQKVRVVFNGLSEKELTIAKNRAYLAGVTDLYKESGLLADDGSYNPCKAIWKYFEDRIEIVIKES
;
A
#
# COMPACT_ATOMS: atom_id res chain seq x y z
N MET A 1 1.77 -0.88 0.74
CA MET A 1 2.15 -1.95 1.71
C MET A 1 1.52 -1.55 3.04
N ARG A 2 0.52 -2.29 3.54
CA ARG A 2 -0.03 -1.99 4.87
C ARG A 2 1.08 -2.23 5.88
N LYS A 3 1.52 -1.16 6.56
CA LYS A 3 2.29 -1.31 7.80
C LYS A 3 1.31 -1.96 8.77
N ASN A 4 1.55 -3.18 9.23
CA ASN A 4 0.79 -3.76 10.34
C ASN A 4 1.22 -3.02 11.62
N ILE A 5 0.69 -1.81 11.78
CA ILE A 5 0.85 -1.05 13.01
C ILE A 5 -0.34 -1.47 13.87
N GLU A 6 -0.09 -2.28 14.88
CA GLU A 6 -1.09 -2.56 15.90
C GLU A 6 -1.28 -1.29 16.73
N ILE A 7 -2.42 -0.64 16.54
CA ILE A 7 -2.82 0.55 17.28
C ILE A 7 -3.85 0.10 18.31
N SER A 8 -3.61 0.35 19.59
CA SER A 8 -4.58 0.06 20.63
C SER A 8 -5.90 0.83 20.38
N GLU A 9 -7.02 0.28 20.86
CA GLU A 9 -8.33 0.97 20.72
C GLU A 9 -8.34 2.36 21.35
N GLU A 10 -7.68 2.50 22.50
CA GLU A 10 -7.57 3.79 23.19
C GLU A 10 -6.83 4.82 22.30
N LYS A 11 -5.70 4.43 21.71
CA LYS A 11 -4.93 5.31 20.82
C LYS A 11 -5.66 5.60 19.52
N MET A 12 -6.43 4.66 19.00
CA MET A 12 -7.28 4.87 17.83
C MET A 12 -8.38 5.90 18.12
N ASN A 13 -9.01 5.84 19.30
CA ASN A 13 -10.02 6.81 19.71
C ASN A 13 -9.42 8.22 19.87
N GLU A 14 -8.23 8.33 20.44
CA GLU A 14 -7.50 9.61 20.49
C GLU A 14 -7.22 10.17 19.09
N PHE A 15 -6.76 9.33 18.15
CA PHE A 15 -6.54 9.74 16.78
C PHE A 15 -7.82 10.17 16.06
N LEU A 16 -8.92 9.46 16.29
CA LEU A 16 -10.23 9.83 15.76
C LEU A 16 -10.69 11.22 16.24
N GLU A 17 -10.56 11.49 17.54
CA GLU A 17 -10.90 12.80 18.11
C GLU A 17 -10.05 13.91 17.52
N GLN A 18 -8.73 13.75 17.51
CA GLN A 18 -7.81 14.75 16.98
C GLN A 18 -8.02 14.99 15.48
N PHE A 19 -8.13 13.91 14.70
CA PHE A 19 -8.29 13.96 13.26
C PHE A 19 -9.58 14.62 12.85
N TYR A 20 -10.71 14.23 13.44
CA TYR A 20 -12.01 14.83 13.11
C TYR A 20 -12.25 16.18 13.77
N GLY A 21 -11.60 16.47 14.88
CA GLY A 21 -11.56 17.79 15.49
C GLY A 21 -10.89 18.86 14.62
N TYR A 22 -9.97 18.46 13.73
CA TYR A 22 -9.30 19.36 12.79
C TYR A 22 -10.25 19.97 11.75
N PHE A 23 -11.25 19.21 11.31
CA PHE A 23 -12.17 19.71 10.27
C PHE A 23 -13.25 20.59 10.88
N GLU A 24 -13.19 21.89 10.64
CA GLU A 24 -14.16 22.85 11.16
C GLU A 24 -15.57 22.65 10.57
N ASN A 25 -15.65 22.29 9.29
CA ASN A 25 -16.90 22.12 8.56
C ASN A 25 -16.80 21.09 7.43
N GLY A 26 -17.94 20.85 6.74
CA GLY A 26 -18.00 19.88 5.65
C GLY A 26 -17.11 20.22 4.45
N TYR A 27 -16.96 21.51 4.14
CA TYR A 27 -16.15 21.96 3.01
C TYR A 27 -14.66 21.64 3.22
N VAL A 28 -14.13 21.94 4.42
CA VAL A 28 -12.74 21.58 4.78
C VAL A 28 -12.52 20.08 4.71
N PHE A 29 -13.53 19.28 5.07
CA PHE A 29 -13.48 17.84 4.97
C PHE A 29 -13.49 17.35 3.51
N GLU A 30 -14.27 17.96 2.63
CA GLU A 30 -14.31 17.67 1.19
C GLU A 30 -12.98 18.00 0.51
N GLU A 31 -12.39 19.14 0.81
CA GLU A 31 -11.04 19.53 0.32
C GLU A 31 -9.95 18.55 0.82
N PHE A 32 -10.03 18.13 2.06
CA PHE A 32 -9.14 17.09 2.56
C PHE A 32 -9.32 15.77 1.79
N LEU A 33 -10.58 15.36 1.53
CA LEU A 33 -10.85 14.13 0.79
C LEU A 33 -10.29 14.16 -0.63
N LYS A 34 -10.25 15.33 -1.27
CA LYS A 34 -9.57 15.50 -2.56
C LYS A 34 -8.12 15.06 -2.46
N VAL A 35 -7.37 15.63 -1.52
CA VAL A 35 -5.95 15.29 -1.31
C VAL A 35 -5.77 13.81 -0.92
N TYR A 36 -6.66 13.30 -0.09
CA TYR A 36 -6.66 11.89 0.32
C TYR A 36 -6.84 10.94 -0.87
N LEU A 37 -7.84 11.19 -1.71
CA LEU A 37 -8.16 10.34 -2.87
C LEU A 37 -7.02 10.36 -3.91
N GLU A 38 -6.41 11.50 -4.16
CA GLU A 38 -5.22 11.62 -5.00
C GLU A 38 -4.05 10.79 -4.44
N LYS A 39 -3.81 10.87 -3.14
CA LYS A 39 -2.72 10.13 -2.49
C LYS A 39 -2.92 8.61 -2.47
N ILE A 40 -4.15 8.14 -2.42
CA ILE A 40 -4.44 6.70 -2.51
C ILE A 40 -4.51 6.17 -3.95
N GLY A 41 -4.30 7.05 -4.95
CA GLY A 41 -4.11 6.69 -6.35
C GLY A 41 -5.33 6.85 -7.24
N LEU A 42 -6.23 7.79 -6.92
CA LEU A 42 -7.20 8.31 -7.88
C LEU A 42 -6.61 9.51 -8.62
N ASP A 43 -6.99 9.67 -9.86
CA ASP A 43 -6.57 10.75 -10.74
C ASP A 43 -7.71 11.77 -10.90
N GLU A 44 -7.39 12.98 -11.33
CA GLU A 44 -8.34 14.05 -11.67
C GLU A 44 -9.45 14.26 -10.64
N VAL A 45 -9.09 14.33 -9.35
CA VAL A 45 -10.07 14.51 -8.28
C VAL A 45 -10.56 15.96 -8.25
N ILE A 46 -11.88 16.14 -8.41
CA ILE A 46 -12.53 17.44 -8.46
C ILE A 46 -13.59 17.51 -7.36
N VAL A 47 -13.56 18.57 -6.55
CA VAL A 47 -14.65 18.91 -5.63
C VAL A 47 -15.77 19.53 -6.44
N THR A 48 -16.97 18.95 -6.42
CA THR A 48 -18.12 19.45 -7.17
C THR A 48 -18.69 20.71 -6.49
N GLN A 49 -19.17 21.64 -7.30
CA GLN A 49 -19.93 22.75 -6.75
C GLN A 49 -21.26 22.24 -6.21
N ARG A 50 -21.70 22.76 -5.05
CA ARG A 50 -22.98 22.42 -4.44
C ARG A 50 -24.14 22.72 -5.39
N SER A 51 -24.43 21.79 -6.28
CA SER A 51 -25.69 21.79 -7.01
C SER A 51 -26.66 20.86 -6.25
N SER A 52 -27.95 21.13 -6.37
CA SER A 52 -29.03 20.32 -5.78
C SER A 52 -29.14 18.91 -6.36
N ASP A 53 -28.11 18.41 -7.01
CA ASP A 53 -28.10 17.28 -7.92
C ASP A 53 -27.61 15.99 -7.25
N GLY A 54 -28.33 15.52 -6.24
CA GLY A 54 -28.19 14.16 -5.74
C GLY A 54 -27.06 13.92 -4.74
N GLY A 55 -26.27 14.94 -4.35
CA GLY A 55 -25.33 14.84 -3.23
C GLY A 55 -23.97 14.22 -3.56
N ILE A 56 -23.48 14.36 -4.78
CA ILE A 56 -22.09 14.09 -5.13
C ILE A 56 -21.25 15.25 -4.64
N ASP A 57 -20.27 14.99 -3.79
CA ASP A 57 -19.38 15.99 -3.21
C ASP A 57 -18.04 16.04 -3.96
N LEU A 58 -17.56 14.91 -4.52
CA LEU A 58 -16.37 14.87 -5.38
C LEU A 58 -16.57 13.87 -6.54
N GLU A 59 -15.86 14.14 -7.63
CA GLU A 59 -15.69 13.22 -8.76
C GLU A 59 -14.22 12.93 -8.96
N ALA A 60 -13.89 11.72 -9.42
CA ALA A 60 -12.52 11.32 -9.70
C ALA A 60 -12.49 10.29 -10.81
N ILE A 61 -11.32 10.12 -11.42
CA ILE A 61 -11.06 9.08 -12.42
C ILE A 61 -9.90 8.22 -11.92
N ARG A 62 -9.92 6.96 -12.23
CA ARG A 62 -8.75 6.11 -12.12
C ARG A 62 -8.40 5.59 -13.50
N TYR A 63 -7.23 6.01 -13.99
CA TYR A 63 -6.72 5.50 -15.25
C TYR A 63 -6.15 4.09 -15.09
N GLY A 64 -6.37 3.27 -16.09
CA GLY A 64 -5.86 1.91 -16.13
C GLY A 64 -4.35 1.83 -16.37
N VAL A 65 -3.85 0.61 -16.48
CA VAL A 65 -2.42 0.34 -16.63
C VAL A 65 -1.90 0.86 -17.98
N GLY A 66 -0.80 1.63 -17.94
CA GLY A 66 -0.08 2.06 -19.14
C GLY A 66 -0.56 3.37 -19.75
N GLY A 67 -1.40 4.15 -19.06
CA GLY A 67 -1.82 5.47 -19.54
C GLY A 67 -2.70 5.42 -20.80
N LEU A 68 -3.41 4.31 -21.00
CA LEU A 68 -4.45 4.19 -22.03
C LEU A 68 -5.67 5.01 -21.58
N ALA A 69 -5.47 6.34 -21.54
CA ALA A 69 -6.51 7.28 -21.20
C ALA A 69 -7.74 7.05 -22.10
N GLY A 70 -8.89 6.85 -21.49
CA GLY A 70 -10.17 6.73 -22.16
C GLY A 70 -10.66 5.31 -22.44
N ALA A 71 -9.81 4.33 -22.69
CA ALA A 71 -10.23 2.95 -22.97
C ALA A 71 -10.26 2.06 -21.71
N ASP A 72 -9.49 2.41 -20.68
CA ASP A 72 -9.38 1.67 -19.42
C ASP A 72 -9.40 2.65 -18.23
N SER A 73 -10.43 3.50 -18.17
CA SER A 73 -10.67 4.42 -17.06
C SER A 73 -11.93 4.02 -16.30
N VAL A 74 -11.92 4.26 -15.00
CA VAL A 74 -13.08 4.06 -14.12
C VAL A 74 -13.41 5.39 -13.44
N GLU A 75 -14.64 5.86 -13.61
CA GLU A 75 -15.16 7.03 -12.91
C GLU A 75 -15.58 6.69 -11.48
N TYR A 76 -15.27 7.58 -10.56
CA TYR A 76 -15.64 7.50 -9.16
C TYR A 76 -16.49 8.69 -8.74
N TYR A 77 -17.60 8.41 -8.10
CA TYR A 77 -18.53 9.40 -7.54
C TYR A 77 -18.48 9.30 -6.02
N VAL A 78 -18.14 10.40 -5.37
CA VAL A 78 -17.86 10.41 -3.93
C VAL A 78 -18.87 11.27 -3.18
N GLN A 79 -19.42 10.73 -2.11
CA GLN A 79 -20.23 11.46 -1.17
C GLN A 79 -19.59 11.45 0.22
N ALA A 80 -19.50 12.61 0.85
CA ALA A 80 -18.90 12.82 2.17
C ALA A 80 -19.95 13.29 3.20
N LYS A 81 -19.91 12.74 4.39
CA LYS A 81 -20.80 13.18 5.48
C LYS A 81 -20.01 13.30 6.79
N ARG A 82 -19.71 14.54 7.16
CA ARG A 82 -19.10 14.83 8.46
C ARG A 82 -20.16 14.76 9.57
N ASN A 83 -19.84 14.03 10.65
CA ASN A 83 -20.65 13.89 11.87
C ASN A 83 -22.09 13.37 11.64
N LYS A 84 -22.31 12.62 10.58
CA LYS A 84 -23.61 12.01 10.29
C LYS A 84 -23.43 10.58 9.82
N PRO A 85 -24.23 9.62 10.29
CA PRO A 85 -24.14 8.23 9.85
C PRO A 85 -24.50 8.11 8.38
N GLY A 86 -23.85 7.14 7.71
CA GLY A 86 -24.19 6.71 6.37
C GLY A 86 -25.46 5.85 6.40
N THR A 87 -26.58 6.39 5.97
CA THR A 87 -27.84 5.65 5.92
C THR A 87 -28.08 5.02 4.53
N ILE A 88 -28.92 4.00 4.51
CA ILE A 88 -29.29 3.29 3.26
C ILE A 88 -29.87 4.25 2.22
N GLU A 89 -30.66 5.24 2.64
CA GLU A 89 -31.31 6.21 1.75
C GLU A 89 -30.26 7.08 1.05
N LYS A 90 -29.23 7.52 1.78
CA LYS A 90 -28.13 8.33 1.22
C LYS A 90 -27.26 7.53 0.25
N VAL A 91 -26.95 6.28 0.62
CA VAL A 91 -26.19 5.38 -0.27
C VAL A 91 -27.00 5.03 -1.51
N ARG A 92 -28.31 4.86 -1.38
CA ARG A 92 -29.23 4.65 -2.50
C ARG A 92 -29.29 5.89 -3.41
N ALA A 93 -29.32 7.08 -2.83
CA ALA A 93 -29.31 8.34 -3.58
C ALA A 93 -28.02 8.46 -4.41
N LEU A 94 -26.84 8.22 -3.81
CA LEU A 94 -25.58 8.20 -4.53
C LEU A 94 -25.62 7.20 -5.69
N ARG A 95 -26.05 5.96 -5.46
CA ARG A 95 -26.16 4.94 -6.51
C ARG A 95 -27.10 5.35 -7.63
N GLY A 96 -28.17 6.09 -7.30
CA GLY A 96 -29.18 6.54 -8.27
C GLY A 96 -28.66 7.54 -9.30
N VAL A 97 -27.65 8.34 -8.93
CA VAL A 97 -27.02 9.34 -9.81
C VAL A 97 -25.79 8.83 -10.54
N MET A 98 -25.23 7.69 -10.11
CA MET A 98 -24.04 7.10 -10.72
C MET A 98 -24.38 6.43 -12.07
N PRO A 99 -23.59 6.67 -13.14
CA PRO A 99 -23.66 5.91 -14.38
C PRO A 99 -23.36 4.42 -14.16
N SER A 100 -23.87 3.57 -15.06
CA SER A 100 -23.51 2.16 -15.08
C SER A 100 -22.02 1.98 -15.43
N GLY A 101 -21.32 1.11 -14.71
CA GLY A 101 -19.88 0.88 -14.88
C GLY A 101 -18.98 1.80 -14.03
N SER A 102 -19.52 2.85 -13.42
CA SER A 102 -18.80 3.69 -12.45
C SER A 102 -18.79 3.05 -11.05
N LYS A 103 -17.97 3.62 -10.16
CA LYS A 103 -17.89 3.22 -8.75
C LYS A 103 -18.24 4.38 -7.82
N GLY A 104 -18.92 4.07 -6.71
CA GLY A 104 -19.19 5.02 -5.65
C GLY A 104 -18.20 4.88 -4.50
N ILE A 105 -17.90 5.99 -3.84
CA ILE A 105 -17.27 6.01 -2.53
C ILE A 105 -18.16 6.83 -1.61
N PHE A 106 -18.61 6.22 -0.53
CA PHE A 106 -19.33 6.95 0.51
C PHE A 106 -18.46 7.03 1.76
N VAL A 107 -18.08 8.26 2.13
CA VAL A 107 -17.23 8.49 3.30
C VAL A 107 -18.05 9.11 4.42
N THR A 108 -17.91 8.59 5.63
CA THR A 108 -18.50 9.22 6.82
C THR A 108 -17.55 9.16 8.00
N THR A 109 -17.53 10.21 8.82
CA THR A 109 -16.80 10.20 10.09
C THR A 109 -17.51 9.39 11.18
N ALA A 110 -18.77 9.01 10.95
CA ALA A 110 -19.55 8.08 11.78
C ALA A 110 -19.50 6.66 11.21
N GLY A 111 -20.33 5.77 11.67
CA GLY A 111 -20.38 4.39 11.18
C GLY A 111 -21.52 4.15 10.19
N TYR A 112 -21.64 2.90 9.77
CA TYR A 112 -22.71 2.38 8.93
C TYR A 112 -23.53 1.32 9.68
N SER A 113 -24.85 1.29 9.44
CA SER A 113 -25.66 0.18 9.90
C SER A 113 -25.36 -1.10 9.11
N LYS A 114 -25.60 -2.26 9.72
CA LYS A 114 -25.46 -3.55 9.02
C LYS A 114 -26.29 -3.62 7.72
N LYS A 115 -27.50 -3.08 7.76
CA LYS A 115 -28.39 -2.99 6.57
C LYS A 115 -27.75 -2.14 5.44
N THR A 116 -27.04 -1.08 5.77
CA THR A 116 -26.34 -0.25 4.79
C THR A 116 -25.17 -1.02 4.16
N GLN A 117 -24.41 -1.77 4.97
CA GLN A 117 -23.31 -2.60 4.49
C GLN A 117 -23.80 -3.75 3.59
N GLU A 118 -24.94 -4.35 3.89
CA GLU A 118 -25.55 -5.38 3.05
C GLU A 118 -26.07 -4.79 1.73
N PHE A 119 -26.66 -3.59 1.78
CA PHE A 119 -27.23 -2.93 0.59
C PHE A 119 -26.20 -2.65 -0.50
N VAL A 120 -24.96 -2.28 -0.17
CA VAL A 120 -23.94 -1.94 -1.20
C VAL A 120 -23.59 -3.13 -2.10
N ASN A 121 -23.80 -4.35 -1.65
CA ASN A 121 -23.53 -5.58 -2.38
C ASN A 121 -24.67 -6.00 -3.33
N THR A 122 -25.79 -5.27 -3.36
CA THR A 122 -26.98 -5.66 -4.15
C THR A 122 -26.90 -5.32 -5.63
N ASP A 123 -25.99 -4.46 -6.06
CA ASP A 123 -25.83 -4.04 -7.46
C ASP A 123 -24.34 -4.02 -7.86
N PRO A 124 -23.84 -5.09 -8.47
CA PRO A 124 -22.46 -5.18 -8.93
C PRO A 124 -22.11 -4.23 -10.08
N SER A 125 -23.10 -3.72 -10.82
CA SER A 125 -22.85 -2.79 -11.94
C SER A 125 -22.51 -1.37 -11.48
N ARG A 126 -22.86 -1.03 -10.23
CA ARG A 126 -22.59 0.25 -9.57
C ARG A 126 -22.15 0.01 -8.12
N PRO A 127 -20.96 -0.58 -7.93
CA PRO A 127 -20.46 -0.91 -6.61
C PRO A 127 -20.15 0.35 -5.81
N ILE A 128 -20.43 0.34 -4.51
CA ILE A 128 -20.14 1.44 -3.60
C ILE A 128 -19.20 0.95 -2.51
N ILE A 129 -18.09 1.68 -2.33
CA ILE A 129 -17.13 1.48 -1.26
C ILE A 129 -17.57 2.34 -0.07
N LEU A 130 -17.72 1.72 1.09
CA LEU A 130 -18.02 2.42 2.33
C LEU A 130 -16.73 2.64 3.13
N ILE A 131 -16.46 3.89 3.48
CA ILE A 131 -15.32 4.27 4.32
C ILE A 131 -15.89 4.96 5.56
N ASP A 132 -15.82 4.29 6.70
CA ASP A 132 -16.19 4.89 7.98
C ASP A 132 -15.03 5.64 8.61
N GLY A 133 -15.28 6.27 9.75
CA GLY A 133 -14.31 7.10 10.44
C GLY A 133 -13.02 6.35 10.78
N LYS A 134 -13.13 5.13 11.27
CA LYS A 134 -11.99 4.32 11.66
C LYS A 134 -11.18 3.89 10.43
N ALA A 135 -11.84 3.39 9.40
CA ALA A 135 -11.20 2.98 8.15
C ALA A 135 -10.49 4.14 7.45
N LEU A 136 -11.07 5.36 7.51
CA LEU A 136 -10.42 6.55 6.97
C LEU A 136 -9.13 6.89 7.72
N VAL A 137 -9.16 6.89 9.06
CA VAL A 137 -7.97 7.16 9.88
C VAL A 137 -6.90 6.09 9.67
N GLU A 138 -7.26 4.81 9.67
CA GLU A 138 -6.34 3.71 9.37
C GLU A 138 -5.69 3.88 7.99
N SER A 139 -6.48 4.22 6.97
CA SER A 139 -5.94 4.49 5.64
C SER A 139 -5.03 5.72 5.60
N CYS A 140 -5.32 6.76 6.37
CA CYS A 140 -4.46 7.94 6.49
C CYS A 140 -3.12 7.60 7.16
N ILE A 141 -3.15 6.77 8.20
CA ILE A 141 -1.95 6.26 8.86
C ILE A 141 -1.10 5.44 7.88
N ASP A 142 -1.71 4.48 7.17
CA ASP A 142 -1.04 3.62 6.20
C ASP A 142 -0.37 4.40 5.05
N ASN A 143 -0.95 5.53 4.65
CA ASN A 143 -0.49 6.39 3.56
C ASN A 143 0.26 7.66 4.03
N GLU A 144 0.52 7.80 5.33
CA GLU A 144 1.22 8.94 5.93
C GLU A 144 0.53 10.29 5.60
N ILE A 145 -0.82 10.30 5.64
CA ILE A 145 -1.63 11.49 5.39
C ILE A 145 -2.04 12.10 6.72
N GLY A 146 -1.44 13.23 7.09
CA GLY A 146 -1.67 13.90 8.36
C GLY A 146 -1.05 13.20 9.58
N PHE A 147 -0.33 12.10 9.39
CA PHE A 147 0.39 11.37 10.44
C PHE A 147 1.88 11.36 10.18
N ILE A 148 2.66 11.60 11.24
CA ILE A 148 4.13 11.58 11.21
C ILE A 148 4.61 10.42 12.06
N PHE A 149 5.47 9.59 11.50
CA PHE A 149 6.07 8.46 12.21
C PHE A 149 7.46 8.85 12.73
N THR A 150 7.57 8.92 14.05
CA THR A 150 8.86 9.13 14.72
C THR A 150 9.38 7.79 15.21
N PRO A 151 10.59 7.35 14.81
CA PRO A 151 11.16 6.11 15.34
C PRO A 151 11.46 6.27 16.83
N VAL A 152 10.97 5.32 17.63
CA VAL A 152 11.24 5.23 19.05
C VAL A 152 11.91 3.89 19.32
N PHE A 153 13.05 3.91 20.04
CA PHE A 153 13.66 2.67 20.49
C PHE A 153 12.78 2.02 21.56
N SER A 154 12.37 0.78 21.30
CA SER A 154 11.59 -0.02 22.24
C SER A 154 12.43 -1.19 22.74
N LYS A 155 12.73 -1.16 24.06
CA LYS A 155 13.42 -2.28 24.71
C LYS A 155 12.57 -3.55 24.65
N ASP A 156 11.26 -3.45 24.83
CA ASP A 156 10.33 -4.58 24.81
C ASP A 156 10.30 -5.25 23.44
N ALA A 157 10.31 -4.45 22.33
CA ALA A 157 10.43 -4.98 20.99
C ALA A 157 11.77 -5.70 20.76
N MET A 158 12.86 -5.20 21.35
CA MET A 158 14.16 -5.86 21.30
C MET A 158 14.21 -7.13 22.13
N ASP A 159 13.56 -7.16 23.28
CA ASP A 159 13.50 -8.34 24.13
C ASP A 159 12.62 -9.44 23.51
N ALA A 160 11.49 -9.07 22.85
CA ALA A 160 10.66 -10.02 22.10
C ALA A 160 11.42 -10.70 20.95
N LEU A 161 12.43 -10.04 20.37
CA LEU A 161 13.29 -10.67 19.36
C LEU A 161 14.22 -11.75 19.94
N LYS A 162 14.57 -11.66 21.24
CA LYS A 162 15.37 -12.68 21.92
C LYS A 162 14.55 -13.92 22.24
N ASP A 163 13.30 -13.75 22.67
CA ASP A 163 12.40 -14.84 23.01
C ASP A 163 11.98 -15.67 21.78
N SER A 164 11.94 -15.05 20.59
CA SER A 164 11.69 -15.76 19.33
C SER A 164 12.89 -16.54 18.78
N SER A 165 14.07 -16.44 19.40
CA SER A 165 15.28 -17.16 18.98
C SER A 165 15.42 -18.56 19.59
N ASP A 166 14.60 -18.94 20.57
CA ASP A 166 14.71 -20.24 21.26
C ASP A 166 13.96 -21.39 20.56
N ASP A 167 13.16 -21.13 19.52
CA ASP A 167 12.38 -22.15 18.79
C ASP A 167 12.98 -22.52 17.40
N LEU A 168 14.25 -22.24 17.15
CA LEU A 168 14.90 -22.70 15.92
C LEU A 168 15.58 -24.06 16.12
N PRO A 169 15.24 -25.09 15.33
CA PRO A 169 15.96 -26.38 15.37
C PRO A 169 17.42 -26.12 14.99
N GLN A 170 18.32 -26.57 15.85
CA GLN A 170 19.77 -26.56 15.60
C GLN A 170 20.14 -27.40 14.37
N GLY A 171 20.10 -26.80 13.20
CA GLY A 171 20.65 -27.32 11.97
C GLY A 171 22.00 -26.67 11.71
N LYS A 172 23.06 -27.42 11.89
CA LYS A 172 24.41 -27.02 11.54
C LYS A 172 24.49 -26.69 10.05
N SER A 173 24.88 -25.47 9.71
CA SER A 173 25.68 -25.22 8.51
C SER A 173 26.57 -24.01 8.75
N ASP A 174 27.86 -24.31 8.89
CA ASP A 174 28.92 -23.33 8.79
C ASP A 174 28.87 -22.65 7.44
N THR A 175 28.65 -21.35 7.44
CA THR A 175 29.28 -20.44 6.48
C THR A 175 29.28 -19.05 7.09
N THR A 176 30.33 -18.75 7.83
CA THR A 176 30.71 -17.39 8.27
C THR A 176 31.06 -16.57 7.05
N VAL A 177 30.22 -15.59 6.70
CA VAL A 177 30.67 -14.42 5.95
C VAL A 177 30.32 -13.19 6.78
N SER A 178 31.34 -12.66 7.39
CA SER A 178 31.35 -11.47 8.22
C SER A 178 31.13 -10.23 7.35
N GLY A 179 30.07 -9.47 7.64
CA GLY A 179 29.85 -8.14 7.12
C GLY A 179 28.68 -7.51 7.89
N ASP A 180 28.86 -6.29 8.41
CA ASP A 180 27.80 -5.60 9.13
C ASP A 180 26.66 -5.23 8.20
N VAL A 181 25.42 -5.64 8.55
CA VAL A 181 24.20 -5.25 7.81
C VAL A 181 23.96 -3.76 8.02
N LYS A 182 23.99 -2.97 6.96
CA LYS A 182 23.78 -1.52 7.01
C LYS A 182 22.31 -1.11 6.97
N LEU A 183 21.45 -1.95 6.35
CA LEU A 183 20.04 -1.65 6.22
C LEU A 183 19.23 -2.94 5.99
N ILE A 184 18.06 -3.02 6.63
CA ILE A 184 17.08 -4.09 6.38
C ILE A 184 15.76 -3.46 5.94
N VAL A 185 15.19 -3.94 4.84
CA VAL A 185 13.93 -3.45 4.28
C VAL A 185 13.02 -4.62 3.94
N ASP A 186 11.77 -4.57 4.36
CA ASP A 186 10.72 -5.50 3.91
C ASP A 186 10.06 -4.92 2.65
N LYS A 187 10.19 -5.62 1.52
CA LYS A 187 9.57 -5.20 0.26
C LYS A 187 9.21 -6.40 -0.59
N GLN A 188 7.96 -6.42 -1.06
CA GLN A 188 7.44 -7.44 -1.96
C GLN A 188 8.15 -7.42 -3.33
N ILE A 189 8.45 -8.61 -3.86
CA ILE A 189 8.74 -8.81 -5.27
C ILE A 189 7.40 -9.00 -5.97
N SER A 190 7.00 -8.00 -6.74
CA SER A 190 5.67 -7.96 -7.34
C SER A 190 5.57 -8.82 -8.59
N ALA A 191 4.34 -9.22 -8.95
CA ALA A 191 4.05 -9.87 -10.23
C ALA A 191 4.59 -9.09 -11.43
N ASN A 192 4.53 -7.76 -11.38
CA ASN A 192 5.05 -6.89 -12.44
C ASN A 192 6.59 -6.93 -12.53
N ASP A 193 7.29 -7.07 -11.40
CA ASP A 193 8.75 -7.20 -11.40
C ASP A 193 9.17 -8.50 -12.08
N ILE A 194 8.50 -9.62 -11.73
CA ILE A 194 8.79 -10.95 -12.28
C ILE A 194 8.47 -10.98 -13.79
N ARG A 195 7.29 -10.47 -14.17
CA ARG A 195 6.87 -10.39 -15.58
C ARG A 195 7.82 -9.53 -16.43
N ALA A 196 8.25 -8.39 -15.91
CA ALA A 196 9.16 -7.49 -16.59
C ALA A 196 10.64 -7.97 -16.53
N ARG A 197 10.92 -9.04 -15.79
CA ARG A 197 12.27 -9.59 -15.57
C ARG A 197 13.25 -8.55 -15.03
N ILE A 198 12.77 -7.76 -14.07
CA ILE A 198 13.54 -6.75 -13.35
C ILE A 198 13.35 -6.95 -11.84
N LEU A 199 14.27 -6.46 -11.06
CA LEU A 199 14.19 -6.47 -9.60
C LEU A 199 14.28 -5.03 -9.09
N ARG A 200 13.13 -4.43 -8.74
CA ARG A 200 13.07 -3.03 -8.28
C ARG A 200 13.62 -2.92 -6.87
N LEU A 201 14.68 -2.13 -6.75
CA LEU A 201 15.30 -1.84 -5.46
C LEU A 201 14.35 -1.08 -4.53
N PRO A 202 14.37 -1.37 -3.22
CA PRO A 202 13.80 -0.47 -2.22
C PRO A 202 14.46 0.90 -2.31
N LYS A 203 13.66 1.98 -2.25
CA LYS A 203 14.17 3.36 -2.33
C LYS A 203 15.27 3.65 -1.29
N ALA A 204 15.11 3.08 -0.08
CA ALA A 204 16.11 3.21 0.98
C ALA A 204 17.46 2.60 0.58
N ILE A 205 17.49 1.45 -0.10
CA ILE A 205 18.72 0.83 -0.62
C ILE A 205 19.27 1.65 -1.80
N THR A 206 18.40 2.13 -2.70
CA THR A 206 18.84 2.98 -3.82
C THR A 206 19.58 4.23 -3.35
N ASN A 207 19.13 4.83 -2.25
CA ASN A 207 19.75 6.01 -1.66
C ASN A 207 21.12 5.73 -0.99
N MET A 208 21.42 4.47 -0.67
CA MET A 208 22.69 4.04 -0.09
C MET A 208 23.74 3.70 -1.15
N LEU A 209 23.32 3.46 -2.39
CA LEU A 209 24.21 3.15 -3.49
C LEU A 209 24.87 4.44 -4.01
N SER A 210 26.20 4.42 -4.18
CA SER A 210 26.93 5.55 -4.74
C SER A 210 26.51 5.81 -6.20
N GLU A 211 26.66 7.05 -6.67
CA GLU A 211 26.29 7.42 -8.06
C GLU A 211 27.09 6.65 -9.10
N ASP A 212 28.28 6.19 -8.77
CA ASP A 212 29.18 5.46 -9.67
C ASP A 212 28.93 3.96 -9.69
N THR A 213 28.10 3.42 -8.78
CA THR A 213 27.83 1.98 -8.71
C THR A 213 27.05 1.53 -9.95
N GLN A 214 27.70 0.78 -10.84
CA GLN A 214 27.06 0.23 -12.07
C GLN A 214 26.54 -1.20 -11.86
N LYS A 215 27.14 -1.96 -10.94
CA LYS A 215 26.81 -3.34 -10.66
C LYS A 215 26.74 -3.56 -9.15
N VAL A 216 25.94 -4.51 -8.75
CA VAL A 216 25.82 -4.95 -7.36
C VAL A 216 25.73 -6.47 -7.29
N ARG A 217 26.38 -7.04 -6.31
CA ARG A 217 26.28 -8.46 -5.97
C ARG A 217 24.96 -8.68 -5.22
N VAL A 218 24.17 -9.63 -5.70
CA VAL A 218 22.89 -10.02 -5.10
C VAL A 218 22.93 -11.48 -4.72
N VAL A 219 22.61 -11.76 -3.47
CA VAL A 219 22.44 -13.12 -2.93
C VAL A 219 20.95 -13.36 -2.71
N PHE A 220 20.41 -14.41 -3.31
CA PHE A 220 18.99 -14.72 -3.28
C PHE A 220 18.76 -15.99 -2.45
N ASN A 221 18.02 -15.91 -1.35
CA ASN A 221 17.76 -17.01 -0.40
C ASN A 221 19.03 -17.73 0.13
N GLY A 222 20.18 -17.07 0.09
CA GLY A 222 21.44 -17.71 0.45
C GLY A 222 21.91 -18.84 -0.49
N LEU A 223 21.21 -19.10 -1.59
CA LEU A 223 21.44 -20.21 -2.52
C LEU A 223 22.06 -19.75 -3.84
N SER A 224 21.63 -18.61 -4.35
CA SER A 224 22.08 -18.09 -5.66
C SER A 224 22.72 -16.73 -5.48
N GLU A 225 23.93 -16.58 -6.00
CA GLU A 225 24.68 -15.32 -6.01
C GLU A 225 24.93 -14.86 -7.44
N LYS A 226 24.63 -13.59 -7.74
CA LYS A 226 24.84 -13.03 -9.07
C LYS A 226 25.20 -11.55 -9.01
N GLU A 227 26.11 -11.13 -9.88
CA GLU A 227 26.39 -9.72 -10.11
C GLU A 227 25.38 -9.15 -11.10
N LEU A 228 24.58 -8.17 -10.69
CA LEU A 228 23.51 -7.58 -11.47
C LEU A 228 23.80 -6.14 -11.84
N THR A 229 23.38 -5.71 -13.02
CA THR A 229 23.52 -4.33 -13.49
C THR A 229 22.41 -3.44 -12.93
N ILE A 230 22.79 -2.26 -12.43
CA ILE A 230 21.85 -1.27 -11.90
C ILE A 230 21.44 -0.33 -13.03
N ALA A 231 20.14 -0.27 -13.32
CA ALA A 231 19.53 0.79 -14.12
C ALA A 231 19.16 1.96 -13.21
N LYS A 232 20.11 2.89 -12.99
CA LYS A 232 20.00 3.96 -11.99
C LYS A 232 18.75 4.84 -12.15
N ASN A 233 18.45 5.28 -13.36
CA ASN A 233 17.31 6.17 -13.62
C ASN A 233 15.95 5.55 -13.29
N ARG A 234 15.90 4.22 -13.10
CA ARG A 234 14.67 3.47 -12.86
C ARG A 234 14.71 2.64 -11.58
N ALA A 235 15.80 2.74 -10.80
CA ALA A 235 16.00 2.05 -9.52
C ALA A 235 15.68 0.53 -9.58
N TYR A 236 16.16 -0.16 -10.60
CA TYR A 236 16.01 -1.60 -10.71
C TYR A 236 17.31 -2.31 -11.15
N LEU A 237 17.39 -3.60 -10.85
CA LEU A 237 18.43 -4.50 -11.31
C LEU A 237 17.93 -5.31 -12.50
N ALA A 238 18.79 -5.42 -13.52
CA ALA A 238 18.55 -6.22 -14.71
C ALA A 238 19.35 -7.55 -14.66
N GLY A 239 18.92 -8.54 -15.44
CA GLY A 239 19.60 -9.85 -15.51
C GLY A 239 19.13 -10.85 -14.46
N VAL A 240 17.95 -10.68 -13.89
CA VAL A 240 17.41 -11.44 -12.75
C VAL A 240 16.62 -12.71 -13.16
N THR A 241 16.51 -13.01 -14.47
CA THR A 241 15.64 -14.09 -14.96
C THR A 241 15.98 -15.44 -14.33
N ASP A 242 17.30 -15.76 -14.28
CA ASP A 242 17.75 -17.04 -13.72
C ASP A 242 17.45 -17.13 -12.21
N LEU A 243 17.70 -16.03 -11.47
CA LEU A 243 17.36 -15.95 -10.04
C LEU A 243 15.87 -16.20 -9.78
N TYR A 244 15.00 -15.69 -10.64
CA TYR A 244 13.56 -15.92 -10.51
C TYR A 244 13.16 -17.36 -10.84
N LYS A 245 13.84 -18.01 -11.77
CA LYS A 245 13.62 -19.43 -12.09
C LYS A 245 14.13 -20.33 -10.95
N GLU A 246 15.35 -20.13 -10.51
CA GLU A 246 15.99 -20.90 -9.43
C GLU A 246 15.23 -20.78 -8.10
N SER A 247 14.62 -19.62 -7.84
CA SER A 247 13.82 -19.38 -6.63
C SER A 247 12.34 -19.78 -6.75
N GLY A 248 11.90 -20.34 -7.89
CA GLY A 248 10.51 -20.72 -8.12
C GLY A 248 9.52 -19.56 -8.27
N LEU A 249 10.01 -18.32 -8.40
CA LEU A 249 9.18 -17.15 -8.64
C LEU A 249 8.70 -17.06 -10.08
N LEU A 250 9.45 -17.63 -11.02
CA LEU A 250 9.11 -17.75 -12.43
C LEU A 250 9.21 -19.22 -12.84
N ALA A 251 8.08 -19.83 -13.18
CA ALA A 251 8.04 -21.21 -13.66
C ALA A 251 8.32 -21.28 -15.17
N ASP A 252 8.65 -22.47 -15.67
CA ASP A 252 8.97 -22.70 -17.09
C ASP A 252 7.75 -22.54 -18.01
N ASP A 253 6.54 -22.72 -17.50
CA ASP A 253 5.26 -22.44 -18.18
C ASP A 253 4.93 -20.94 -18.29
N GLY A 254 5.76 -20.07 -17.72
CA GLY A 254 5.60 -18.63 -17.70
C GLY A 254 4.71 -18.11 -16.56
N SER A 255 4.21 -18.97 -15.70
CA SER A 255 3.51 -18.55 -14.48
C SER A 255 4.49 -17.92 -13.48
N TYR A 256 3.99 -17.03 -12.62
CA TYR A 256 4.81 -16.30 -11.66
C TYR A 256 4.12 -16.17 -10.32
N ASN A 257 4.92 -16.31 -9.26
CA ASN A 257 4.49 -16.27 -7.87
C ASN A 257 5.11 -15.05 -7.17
N PRO A 258 4.38 -13.94 -7.00
CA PRO A 258 4.87 -12.81 -6.23
C PRO A 258 5.03 -13.18 -4.75
N CYS A 259 6.06 -12.67 -4.09
CA CYS A 259 6.37 -13.04 -2.72
C CYS A 259 6.76 -11.83 -1.87
N LYS A 260 6.62 -11.95 -0.56
CA LYS A 260 7.23 -11.04 0.39
C LYS A 260 8.71 -11.37 0.51
N ALA A 261 9.57 -10.37 0.64
CA ALA A 261 11.01 -10.57 0.78
C ALA A 261 11.62 -9.57 1.76
N ILE A 262 12.61 -10.04 2.52
CA ILE A 262 13.48 -9.19 3.35
C ILE A 262 14.73 -8.89 2.52
N TRP A 263 15.05 -7.61 2.42
CA TRP A 263 16.21 -7.11 1.73
C TRP A 263 17.21 -6.62 2.77
N LYS A 264 18.41 -7.19 2.75
CA LYS A 264 19.51 -6.76 3.61
C LYS A 264 20.59 -6.13 2.74
N TYR A 265 20.95 -4.90 3.04
CA TYR A 265 22.02 -4.18 2.35
C TYR A 265 23.30 -4.23 3.18
N PHE A 266 24.36 -4.69 2.55
CA PHE A 266 25.73 -4.69 3.04
C PHE A 266 26.55 -3.71 2.19
N GLU A 267 27.78 -3.46 2.56
CA GLU A 267 28.66 -2.58 1.78
C GLU A 267 29.00 -3.14 0.40
N ASP A 268 29.13 -4.46 0.31
CA ASP A 268 29.58 -5.21 -0.87
C ASP A 268 28.46 -5.97 -1.59
N ARG A 269 27.26 -6.11 -1.01
CA ARG A 269 26.20 -6.92 -1.56
C ARG A 269 24.81 -6.54 -1.06
N ILE A 270 23.79 -7.08 -1.74
CA ILE A 270 22.39 -7.09 -1.29
C ILE A 270 21.95 -8.55 -1.12
N GLU A 271 21.47 -8.90 0.05
CA GLU A 271 20.85 -10.20 0.28
C GLU A 271 19.33 -10.07 0.27
N ILE A 272 18.66 -11.01 -0.40
CA ILE A 272 17.20 -11.06 -0.51
C ILE A 272 16.72 -12.42 -0.03
N VAL A 273 15.93 -12.41 1.04
CA VAL A 273 15.35 -13.61 1.64
C VAL A 273 13.84 -13.61 1.39
N ILE A 274 13.34 -14.59 0.66
CA ILE A 274 11.92 -14.80 0.42
C ILE A 274 11.28 -15.28 1.71
N LYS A 275 10.16 -14.66 2.11
CA LYS A 275 9.31 -15.15 3.20
C LYS A 275 8.37 -16.21 2.64
N GLU A 276 8.42 -17.40 3.19
CA GLU A 276 7.39 -18.41 2.92
C GLU A 276 6.01 -17.87 3.37
N SER A 277 4.99 -18.16 2.58
CA SER A 277 3.61 -17.64 2.75
C SER A 277 2.90 -18.38 3.87
#